data_eecc4f8727464d5d4c380bcc24e016b9
#
_entry.id   eecc4f8727464d5d4c380bcc24e016b9
#
_cell.length_a   1.000
_cell.length_b   1.000
_cell.length_c   1.000
_cell.angle_alpha   90.00
_cell.angle_beta   90.00
_cell.angle_gamma   90.00
#
_symmetry.space_group_name_H-M   'P 1'
#
loop_
_entity.id
_entity.type
_entity.pdbx_description
1 polymer ?
#
loop_
_entity_poly.entity_id
_entity_poly.type
_entity_poly.pdbx_seq_one_letter_code
_entity_poly.pdbx_strand_id
1 'polypeptide(L)'
;MGAKIVRASGPVGNLPGAFVRPAIIDVTGVDVPDEEMFAPFLSVTRVSSFEAAIAAANATSYGLSAGLVSDDPKNWDRFIRRIRAGVVNFNRPTTGAAGDMPFGGLGASGNHRPSAYYAADYCAYPVASFEAGAVKNIESEIKGLRS
;
A
#
# COMPACT_ATOMS: atom_id res chain seq x y z
N MET A 1 18.41 24.31 7.87
CA MET A 1 17.16 25.11 7.85
C MET A 1 16.05 24.19 8.33
N GLY A 2 15.17 24.68 9.19
CA GLY A 2 14.04 23.87 9.69
C GLY A 2 12.87 23.86 8.71
N ALA A 3 11.94 22.91 8.89
CA ALA A 3 10.71 22.84 8.14
C ALA A 3 9.88 24.12 8.29
N LYS A 4 9.14 24.50 7.25
CA LYS A 4 8.32 25.71 7.24
C LYS A 4 6.86 25.35 7.54
N ILE A 5 6.30 25.92 8.61
CA ILE A 5 4.88 25.75 8.90
C ILE A 5 4.08 26.58 7.88
N VAL A 6 3.27 25.90 7.05
CA VAL A 6 2.31 26.51 6.12
C VAL A 6 0.99 26.74 6.82
N ARG A 7 0.55 25.79 7.62
CA ARG A 7 -0.63 25.87 8.49
C ARG A 7 -0.34 25.19 9.83
N ALA A 8 -0.44 25.92 10.91
CA ALA A 8 -0.26 25.35 12.24
C ALA A 8 -1.47 24.51 12.68
N SER A 9 -1.19 23.43 13.40
CA SER A 9 -2.20 22.74 14.19
C SER A 9 -2.65 23.60 15.38
N GLY A 10 -3.74 23.21 15.99
CA GLY A 10 -4.24 23.83 17.22
C GLY A 10 -5.63 23.31 17.55
N PRO A 11 -6.12 23.56 18.76
CA PRO A 11 -7.45 23.12 19.18
C PRO A 11 -8.55 23.72 18.30
N VAL A 12 -9.67 23.01 18.16
CA VAL A 12 -10.85 23.46 17.43
C VAL A 12 -11.82 24.13 18.41
N GLY A 13 -11.78 25.47 18.46
CA GLY A 13 -12.67 26.25 19.34
C GLY A 13 -12.57 25.80 20.79
N ASN A 14 -13.73 25.65 21.44
CA ASN A 14 -13.86 25.19 22.82
C ASN A 14 -14.24 23.70 22.94
N LEU A 15 -14.03 22.92 21.87
CA LEU A 15 -14.33 21.48 21.91
C LEU A 15 -13.34 20.78 22.87
N PRO A 16 -13.83 19.94 23.77
CA PRO A 16 -12.98 19.21 24.69
C PRO A 16 -12.25 18.06 24.00
N GLY A 17 -11.07 17.68 24.50
CA GLY A 17 -10.34 16.50 24.08
C GLY A 17 -9.44 16.73 22.84
N ALA A 18 -9.33 15.72 21.99
CA ALA A 18 -8.34 15.64 20.92
C ALA A 18 -8.77 16.25 19.58
N PHE A 19 -9.70 17.20 19.59
CA PHE A 19 -10.13 17.90 18.37
C PHE A 19 -9.11 18.96 17.98
N VAL A 20 -8.30 18.65 16.97
CA VAL A 20 -7.23 19.53 16.48
C VAL A 20 -7.42 19.85 14.99
N ARG A 21 -7.03 21.06 14.61
CA ARG A 21 -6.98 21.44 13.19
C ARG A 21 -5.84 20.74 12.49
N PRO A 22 -6.02 20.32 11.22
CA PRO A 22 -4.93 19.78 10.43
C PRO A 22 -3.76 20.73 10.28
N ALA A 23 -2.53 20.22 10.38
CA ALA A 23 -1.31 20.95 10.11
C ALA A 23 -0.81 20.68 8.68
N ILE A 24 -0.16 21.68 8.08
CA ILE A 24 0.56 21.56 6.81
C ILE A 24 1.96 22.12 7.01
N ILE A 25 2.97 21.30 6.71
CA ILE A 25 4.39 21.67 6.87
C ILE A 25 5.11 21.42 5.56
N ASP A 26 5.82 22.42 5.07
CA ASP A 26 6.73 22.30 3.94
C ASP A 26 8.09 21.82 4.46
N VAL A 27 8.46 20.62 4.06
CA VAL A 27 9.71 19.96 4.45
C VAL A 27 10.72 19.89 3.31
N THR A 28 10.56 20.73 2.28
CA THR A 28 11.47 20.76 1.14
C THR A 28 12.90 21.03 1.57
N GLY A 29 13.80 20.12 1.24
CA GLY A 29 15.22 20.20 1.60
C GLY A 29 15.53 19.93 3.08
N VAL A 30 14.57 19.40 3.82
CA VAL A 30 14.75 18.97 5.21
C VAL A 30 14.77 17.45 5.25
N ASP A 31 15.72 16.89 5.95
CA ASP A 31 15.76 15.47 6.28
C ASP A 31 14.74 15.21 7.39
N VAL A 32 13.74 14.39 7.10
CA VAL A 32 12.68 14.02 8.03
C VAL A 32 12.68 12.51 8.22
N PRO A 33 12.42 12.01 9.45
CA PRO A 33 12.30 10.59 9.69
C PRO A 33 11.22 9.94 8.81
N ASP A 34 11.50 8.74 8.29
CA ASP A 34 10.52 7.91 7.58
C ASP A 34 9.66 7.15 8.60
N GLU A 35 8.83 7.90 9.32
CA GLU A 35 7.94 7.40 10.37
C GLU A 35 6.52 7.88 10.12
N GLU A 36 5.55 6.98 10.29
CA GLU A 36 4.14 7.32 10.14
C GLU A 36 3.63 8.11 11.36
N MET A 37 3.11 9.31 11.09
CA MET A 37 2.51 10.16 12.12
C MET A 37 0.99 9.97 12.15
N PHE A 38 0.46 9.36 13.21
CA PHE A 38 -0.98 9.18 13.43
C PHE A 38 -1.63 10.47 13.94
N ALA A 39 -1.66 11.49 13.06
CA ALA A 39 -2.22 12.81 13.35
C ALA A 39 -2.77 13.45 12.08
N PRO A 40 -3.67 14.44 12.17
CA PRO A 40 -4.12 15.22 11.03
C PRO A 40 -3.00 16.15 10.55
N PHE A 41 -2.06 15.59 9.83
CA PHE A 41 -0.82 16.23 9.41
C PHE A 41 -0.52 15.93 7.95
N LEU A 42 -0.08 16.95 7.21
CA LEU A 42 0.37 16.85 5.83
C LEU A 42 1.77 17.45 5.70
N SER A 43 2.72 16.65 5.24
CA SER A 43 4.03 17.13 4.79
C SER A 43 4.00 17.41 3.29
N VAL A 44 4.66 18.50 2.87
CA VAL A 44 4.79 18.92 1.48
C VAL A 44 6.27 18.95 1.13
N THR A 45 6.66 18.25 0.06
CA THR A 45 7.98 18.31 -0.54
C THR A 45 7.86 18.82 -1.97
N ARG A 46 8.53 19.94 -2.27
CA ARG A 46 8.55 20.52 -3.63
C ARG A 46 9.73 19.95 -4.39
N VAL A 47 9.48 19.56 -5.62
CA VAL A 47 10.49 18.97 -6.50
C VAL A 47 10.49 19.68 -7.86
N SER A 48 11.58 19.54 -8.61
CA SER A 48 11.79 20.25 -9.87
C SER A 48 11.25 19.53 -11.11
N SER A 49 10.88 18.25 -10.99
CA SER A 49 10.41 17.46 -12.12
C SER A 49 9.44 16.36 -11.69
N PHE A 50 8.70 15.83 -12.66
CA PHE A 50 7.80 14.70 -12.43
C PHE A 50 8.56 13.44 -12.02
N GLU A 51 9.74 13.19 -12.60
CA GLU A 51 10.63 12.09 -12.20
C GLU A 51 11.08 12.21 -10.76
N ALA A 52 11.47 13.40 -10.34
CA ALA A 52 11.84 13.68 -8.95
C ALA A 52 10.65 13.49 -8.00
N ALA A 53 9.42 13.79 -8.44
CA ALA A 53 8.22 13.54 -7.66
C ALA A 53 7.99 12.05 -7.42
N ILE A 54 8.11 11.22 -8.46
CA ILE A 54 7.97 9.76 -8.34
C ILE A 54 9.10 9.19 -7.46
N ALA A 55 10.32 9.66 -7.63
CA ALA A 55 11.45 9.22 -6.82
C ALA A 55 11.24 9.56 -5.33
N ALA A 56 10.82 10.78 -5.03
CA ALA A 56 10.53 11.22 -3.67
C ALA A 56 9.35 10.44 -3.05
N ALA A 57 8.29 10.19 -3.82
CA ALA A 57 7.15 9.39 -3.37
C ALA A 57 7.50 7.93 -3.08
N ASN A 58 8.51 7.38 -3.75
CA ASN A 58 9.00 6.01 -3.53
C ASN A 58 10.10 5.91 -2.47
N ALA A 59 10.64 7.04 -2.00
CA ALA A 59 11.73 7.09 -1.01
C ALA A 59 11.19 6.92 0.42
N THR A 60 10.47 5.83 0.65
CA THR A 60 9.90 5.48 1.95
C THR A 60 9.85 3.96 2.11
N SER A 61 9.88 3.47 3.33
CA SER A 61 9.66 2.06 3.68
C SER A 61 8.19 1.65 3.58
N TYR A 62 7.27 2.61 3.51
CA TYR A 62 5.83 2.39 3.40
C TYR A 62 5.38 2.29 1.94
N GLY A 63 4.13 1.93 1.74
CA GLY A 63 3.55 1.81 0.40
C GLY A 63 2.09 1.35 0.42
N LEU A 64 1.25 1.94 1.30
CA LEU A 64 -0.17 1.59 1.34
C LEU A 64 -0.89 2.18 0.14
N SER A 65 -0.85 3.50 -0.01
CA SER A 65 -1.54 4.17 -1.10
C SER A 65 -0.76 5.35 -1.67
N ALA A 66 -0.97 5.59 -2.94
CA ALA A 66 -0.45 6.75 -3.66
C ALA A 66 -1.50 7.32 -4.62
N GLY A 67 -1.39 8.60 -4.94
CA GLY A 67 -2.27 9.25 -5.88
C GLY A 67 -1.52 10.24 -6.76
N LEU A 68 -1.98 10.37 -8.00
CA LEU A 68 -1.55 11.41 -8.91
C LEU A 68 -2.73 12.34 -9.20
N VAL A 69 -2.49 13.64 -9.08
CA VAL A 69 -3.39 14.68 -9.59
C VAL A 69 -2.71 15.35 -10.77
N SER A 70 -3.29 15.23 -11.94
CA SER A 70 -2.71 15.76 -13.20
C SER A 70 -3.79 15.90 -14.27
N ASP A 71 -3.68 16.96 -15.09
CA ASP A 71 -4.51 17.16 -16.27
C ASP A 71 -3.96 16.40 -17.50
N ASP A 72 -2.73 15.91 -17.44
CA ASP A 72 -2.10 15.12 -18.54
C ASP A 72 -2.20 13.63 -18.28
N PRO A 73 -3.01 12.89 -19.07
CA PRO A 73 -3.15 11.44 -18.94
C PRO A 73 -1.86 10.66 -19.19
N LYS A 74 -0.90 11.23 -19.94
CA LYS A 74 0.41 10.58 -20.13
C LYS A 74 1.22 10.49 -18.84
N ASN A 75 1.01 11.42 -17.92
CA ASN A 75 1.62 11.36 -16.59
C ASN A 75 1.07 10.18 -15.79
N TRP A 76 -0.21 9.83 -15.97
CA TRP A 76 -0.78 8.65 -15.32
C TRP A 76 -0.10 7.35 -15.76
N ASP A 77 0.07 7.14 -17.07
CA ASP A 77 0.73 5.94 -17.61
C ASP A 77 2.16 5.77 -17.09
N ARG A 78 2.86 6.89 -16.90
CA ARG A 78 4.21 6.89 -16.33
C ARG A 78 4.18 6.64 -14.82
N PHE A 79 3.23 7.22 -14.11
CA PHE A 79 3.08 7.12 -12.67
C PHE A 79 2.73 5.70 -12.24
N ILE A 80 1.65 5.12 -12.80
CA ILE A 80 1.15 3.79 -12.40
C ILE A 80 2.20 2.67 -12.58
N ARG A 81 3.10 2.81 -13.55
CA ARG A 81 4.17 1.83 -13.79
C ARG A 81 5.35 1.94 -12.84
N ARG A 82 5.48 3.04 -12.11
CA ARG A 82 6.70 3.36 -11.35
C ARG A 82 6.46 3.60 -9.87
N ILE A 83 5.26 3.95 -9.50
CA ILE A 83 4.91 4.16 -8.10
C ILE A 83 4.86 2.82 -7.33
N ARG A 84 5.34 2.83 -6.10
CA ARG A 84 5.34 1.67 -5.21
C ARG A 84 4.27 1.83 -4.14
N ALA A 85 3.06 1.41 -4.46
CA ALA A 85 1.94 1.40 -3.52
C ALA A 85 0.94 0.30 -3.87
N GLY A 86 0.19 -0.19 -2.89
CA GLY A 86 -0.83 -1.21 -3.07
C GLY A 86 -2.15 -0.66 -3.61
N VAL A 87 -2.46 0.60 -3.31
CA VAL A 87 -3.62 1.33 -3.85
C VAL A 87 -3.11 2.55 -4.61
N VAL A 88 -3.49 2.68 -5.87
CA VAL A 88 -3.00 3.79 -6.72
C VAL A 88 -4.18 4.48 -7.39
N ASN A 89 -4.35 5.77 -7.13
CA ASN A 89 -5.50 6.56 -7.61
C ASN A 89 -5.07 7.68 -8.55
N PHE A 90 -5.92 8.00 -9.52
CA PHE A 90 -5.74 9.12 -10.44
C PHE A 90 -6.86 10.14 -10.29
N ASN A 91 -6.51 11.40 -10.01
CA ASN A 91 -7.44 12.51 -9.80
C ASN A 91 -8.53 12.20 -8.75
N ARG A 92 -8.17 11.40 -7.75
CA ARG A 92 -9.02 11.01 -6.63
C ARG A 92 -8.21 11.04 -5.33
N PRO A 93 -8.85 11.14 -4.17
CA PRO A 93 -8.19 10.95 -2.88
C PRO A 93 -7.48 9.60 -2.80
N THR A 94 -6.42 9.51 -2.01
CA THR A 94 -5.68 8.25 -1.75
C THR A 94 -6.43 7.28 -0.84
N THR A 95 -7.60 7.65 -0.38
CA THR A 95 -8.50 6.80 0.42
C THR A 95 -9.38 5.94 -0.48
N GLY A 96 -9.79 4.80 0.04
CA GLY A 96 -10.74 3.91 -0.60
C GLY A 96 -10.29 2.45 -0.62
N ALA A 97 -11.23 1.57 -0.34
CA ALA A 97 -11.10 0.13 -0.52
C ALA A 97 -12.39 -0.39 -1.14
N ALA A 98 -12.29 -1.41 -1.98
CA ALA A 98 -13.43 -2.09 -2.56
C ALA A 98 -13.29 -3.60 -2.31
N GLY A 99 -14.42 -4.28 -2.02
CA GLY A 99 -14.41 -5.70 -1.72
C GLY A 99 -14.01 -6.60 -2.89
N ASP A 100 -14.14 -6.09 -4.10
CA ASP A 100 -13.82 -6.74 -5.37
C ASP A 100 -12.43 -6.37 -5.92
N MET A 101 -11.62 -5.65 -5.13
CA MET A 101 -10.25 -5.26 -5.47
C MET A 101 -9.27 -5.68 -4.37
N PRO A 102 -7.99 -5.91 -4.71
CA PRO A 102 -6.96 -6.13 -3.70
C PRO A 102 -6.83 -4.92 -2.78
N PHE A 103 -6.66 -5.15 -1.48
CA PHE A 103 -6.33 -4.10 -0.52
C PHE A 103 -5.16 -4.53 0.36
N GLY A 104 -4.10 -3.76 0.32
CA GLY A 104 -2.89 -4.00 1.12
C GLY A 104 -1.73 -3.17 0.60
N GLY A 105 -0.73 -2.95 1.44
CA GLY A 105 0.44 -2.15 1.11
C GLY A 105 1.69 -2.99 0.86
N LEU A 106 2.72 -2.29 0.43
CA LEU A 106 4.07 -2.79 0.26
C LEU A 106 4.95 -2.38 1.44
N GLY A 107 6.08 -3.04 1.61
CA GLY A 107 7.05 -2.74 2.66
C GLY A 107 6.41 -2.77 4.05
N ALA A 108 6.65 -1.74 4.86
CA ALA A 108 6.10 -1.63 6.21
C ALA A 108 4.56 -1.49 6.26
N SER A 109 3.92 -1.20 5.13
CA SER A 109 2.46 -1.07 5.04
C SER A 109 1.74 -2.37 4.71
N GLY A 110 2.40 -3.53 4.68
CA GLY A 110 1.75 -4.79 4.36
C GLY A 110 2.57 -6.02 4.70
N ASN A 111 1.96 -7.18 4.56
CA ASN A 111 2.56 -8.49 4.81
C ASN A 111 2.66 -9.34 3.53
N HIS A 112 2.58 -8.73 2.35
CA HIS A 112 2.54 -9.39 1.03
C HIS A 112 1.30 -10.28 0.80
N ARG A 113 0.26 -10.12 1.60
CA ARG A 113 -1.02 -10.82 1.47
C ARG A 113 -2.16 -9.78 1.43
N PRO A 114 -2.43 -9.18 0.29
CA PRO A 114 -3.53 -8.22 0.16
C PRO A 114 -4.84 -8.89 0.57
N SER A 115 -5.68 -8.13 1.26
CA SER A 115 -7.00 -8.53 1.71
C SER A 115 -8.08 -8.25 0.64
N ALA A 116 -9.32 -8.21 1.04
CA ALA A 116 -10.50 -8.01 0.20
C ALA A 116 -10.60 -9.10 -0.88
N TYR A 117 -10.39 -8.81 -2.15
CA TYR A 117 -10.48 -9.80 -3.22
C TYR A 117 -9.72 -11.10 -2.97
N TYR A 118 -8.53 -11.02 -2.36
CA TYR A 118 -7.68 -12.19 -2.07
C TYR A 118 -7.91 -12.80 -0.69
N ALA A 119 -8.86 -12.30 0.10
CA ALA A 119 -9.04 -12.78 1.47
C ALA A 119 -9.38 -14.28 1.53
N ALA A 120 -10.15 -14.81 0.58
CA ALA A 120 -10.50 -16.21 0.52
C ALA A 120 -9.28 -17.12 0.38
N ASP A 121 -8.24 -16.71 -0.36
CA ASP A 121 -7.07 -17.52 -0.66
C ASP A 121 -6.20 -17.82 0.57
N TYR A 122 -6.17 -16.91 1.54
CA TYR A 122 -5.40 -17.11 2.77
C TYR A 122 -6.25 -17.44 4.01
N CYS A 123 -7.58 -17.40 3.89
CA CYS A 123 -8.49 -17.89 4.94
C CYS A 123 -8.68 -19.40 4.89
N ALA A 124 -8.17 -20.08 3.87
CA ALA A 124 -8.22 -21.54 3.71
C ALA A 124 -6.82 -22.09 3.43
N TYR A 125 -6.55 -23.30 3.91
CA TYR A 125 -5.33 -24.02 3.57
C TYR A 125 -5.55 -24.79 2.27
N PRO A 126 -4.73 -24.60 1.23
CA PRO A 126 -4.87 -25.35 -0.02
C PRO A 126 -4.46 -26.80 0.19
N VAL A 127 -5.33 -27.72 -0.14
CA VAL A 127 -5.11 -29.17 -0.02
C VAL A 127 -5.22 -29.81 -1.39
N ALA A 128 -4.20 -30.57 -1.79
CA ALA A 128 -4.28 -31.47 -2.93
C ALA A 128 -4.73 -32.87 -2.47
N SER A 129 -5.72 -33.44 -3.14
CA SER A 129 -6.20 -34.78 -2.88
C SER A 129 -6.14 -35.62 -4.16
N PHE A 130 -5.65 -36.86 -4.03
CA PHE A 130 -5.69 -37.85 -5.08
C PHE A 130 -6.51 -39.01 -4.57
N GLU A 131 -7.64 -39.28 -5.21
CA GLU A 131 -8.62 -40.24 -4.71
C GLU A 131 -8.77 -41.40 -5.70
N ALA A 132 -8.88 -42.62 -5.16
CA ALA A 132 -9.25 -43.82 -5.93
C ALA A 132 -10.54 -44.38 -5.35
N GLY A 133 -11.47 -44.83 -6.20
CA GLY A 133 -12.77 -45.36 -5.79
C GLY A 133 -12.68 -46.69 -5.06
N ALA A 134 -11.56 -47.38 -5.11
CA ALA A 134 -11.29 -48.62 -4.39
C ALA A 134 -9.79 -48.85 -4.16
N VAL A 135 -9.46 -49.59 -3.13
CA VAL A 135 -8.09 -50.04 -2.91
C VAL A 135 -7.74 -51.08 -4.01
N LYS A 136 -6.66 -50.78 -4.75
CA LYS A 136 -6.12 -51.68 -5.75
C LYS A 136 -4.90 -52.44 -5.18
N ASN A 137 -4.79 -53.71 -5.51
CA ASN A 137 -3.55 -54.43 -5.25
C ASN A 137 -2.50 -53.97 -6.29
N ILE A 138 -1.46 -53.31 -5.83
CA ILE A 138 -0.40 -52.74 -6.65
C ILE A 138 0.87 -53.61 -6.68
N GLU A 139 0.87 -54.80 -6.04
CA GLU A 139 2.04 -55.67 -6.00
C GLU A 139 2.58 -56.00 -7.41
N SER A 140 1.67 -56.11 -8.39
CA SER A 140 2.05 -56.39 -9.78
C SER A 140 2.65 -55.16 -10.51
N GLU A 141 2.45 -53.97 -9.97
CA GLU A 141 2.89 -52.69 -10.60
C GLU A 141 4.24 -52.23 -10.05
N ILE A 142 4.66 -52.71 -8.90
CA ILE A 142 5.94 -52.35 -8.27
C ILE A 142 7.04 -53.31 -8.73
N LYS A 143 7.98 -52.83 -9.55
CA LYS A 143 9.15 -53.58 -9.96
C LYS A 143 9.99 -54.01 -8.74
N GLY A 144 10.20 -55.29 -8.57
CA GLY A 144 11.00 -55.87 -7.49
C GLY A 144 10.21 -56.44 -6.30
N LEU A 145 8.87 -56.25 -6.26
CA LEU A 145 7.99 -56.86 -5.26
C LEU A 145 7.36 -58.21 -5.71
N ARG A 146 7.76 -58.71 -6.86
CA ARG A 146 7.34 -60.06 -7.27
C ARG A 146 8.17 -61.08 -6.51
N SER A 147 7.53 -61.81 -5.60
CA SER A 147 8.02 -63.07 -5.04
C SER A 147 8.07 -64.16 -6.12
#